data_55ef8d2a3d0d2f77f025bfe036bf4963
#
_entry.id   55ef8d2a3d0d2f77f025bfe036bf4963
#
_cell.length_a   1.000
_cell.length_b   1.000
_cell.length_c   1.000
_cell.angle_alpha   90.00
_cell.angle_beta   90.00
_cell.angle_gamma   90.00
#
_symmetry.space_group_name_H-M   'P 1'
#
loop_
_entity.id
_entity.type
_entity.pdbx_description
1 polymer ?
#
loop_
_entity_poly.entity_id
_entity_poly.type
_entity_poly.pdbx_seq_one_letter_code
_entity_poly.pdbx_strand_id
1 'polypeptide(L)'
;MFRCESTLPVTEGAEVVSRQRDPDPGPTPGAVHVSVFGKTDLGRTRDHNEDTFLVANLSAPSASLKPEVRKHELGPRGSLCVVADGMGGAAAGELASAMAAEAIYEHMSSVWPTDNEASAQRFAYRMREALELANHRIHAHARENPDVRGMGTTATVVGILGQSLYLAQVGDSRAYLIRRGQTTQLTKDQSLMQRLVDAGELTEQEAEDSQRKNIILQALGPEPRITVDLTYQDLRREDTLVLCSDGLSGQVKPEEIAEVIAVHPDLAQACTTLIERANERGGPDNITVVVARLSGEGLPAADEGSPAGRKVFELEGEDDIETEEHPAVIDEPEPVLSPRRSAISFMWVGLILALIAIVLLVLR
;
A
#
# COMPACT_ATOMS: atom_id res chain seq x y z
N MET A 1 -100.75 1.75 14.16
CA MET A 1 -101.09 0.56 13.29
C MET A 1 -99.91 0.39 12.38
N PHE A 2 -99.41 -0.77 12.26
CA PHE A 2 -98.32 -1.30 11.47
C PHE A 2 -96.86 -1.12 12.02
N ARG A 3 -96.40 -2.22 12.61
CA ARG A 3 -95.05 -2.67 12.76
C ARG A 3 -94.37 -2.84 11.41
N CYS A 4 -93.11 -2.52 11.32
CA CYS A 4 -92.25 -3.22 10.37
C CYS A 4 -90.89 -3.42 11.06
N GLU A 5 -90.62 -4.67 11.40
CA GLU A 5 -89.31 -5.20 11.80
C GLU A 5 -88.42 -5.29 10.59
N SER A 6 -87.18 -4.82 10.69
CA SER A 6 -86.15 -5.21 9.75
C SER A 6 -84.91 -5.60 10.54
N THR A 7 -84.69 -6.88 10.61
CA THR A 7 -83.49 -7.56 11.05
C THR A 7 -82.30 -7.20 10.16
N LEU A 8 -81.21 -6.72 10.74
CA LEU A 8 -79.91 -6.63 10.08
C LEU A 8 -79.12 -7.90 10.43
N PRO A 9 -78.36 -8.45 9.45
CA PRO A 9 -77.55 -9.63 9.69
C PRO A 9 -76.27 -9.31 10.46
N VAL A 10 -75.92 -10.19 11.37
CA VAL A 10 -74.64 -10.29 12.06
C VAL A 10 -73.56 -10.64 11.07
N THR A 11 -72.54 -9.80 10.85
CA THR A 11 -71.33 -10.16 10.16
C THR A 11 -70.29 -10.66 11.15
N GLU A 12 -70.02 -11.94 11.08
CA GLU A 12 -68.92 -12.67 11.70
C GLU A 12 -67.57 -12.18 11.20
N GLY A 13 -66.59 -12.21 12.09
CA GLY A 13 -65.24 -12.51 11.75
C GLY A 13 -64.33 -11.33 11.38
N ALA A 14 -63.94 -10.52 12.35
CA ALA A 14 -62.70 -9.81 12.23
C ALA A 14 -61.56 -10.76 12.65
N GLU A 15 -60.87 -11.32 11.67
CA GLU A 15 -59.66 -12.08 11.85
C GLU A 15 -58.58 -11.14 12.41
N VAL A 16 -58.16 -11.36 13.67
CA VAL A 16 -57.03 -10.68 14.31
C VAL A 16 -55.75 -11.24 13.61
N VAL A 17 -55.29 -10.56 12.57
CA VAL A 17 -53.96 -10.78 12.05
C VAL A 17 -52.98 -10.43 13.12
N SER A 18 -52.43 -11.45 13.77
CA SER A 18 -51.30 -11.33 14.64
C SER A 18 -50.13 -10.77 13.83
N ARG A 19 -49.81 -9.49 14.02
CA ARG A 19 -48.54 -8.92 13.55
C ARG A 19 -47.42 -9.72 14.19
N GLN A 20 -46.80 -10.62 13.43
CA GLN A 20 -45.50 -11.16 13.77
C GLN A 20 -44.59 -9.95 14.03
N ARG A 21 -44.11 -9.81 15.27
CA ARG A 21 -43.02 -8.89 15.55
C ARG A 21 -41.83 -9.37 14.75
N ASP A 22 -41.29 -8.48 13.93
CA ASP A 22 -39.99 -8.68 13.34
C ASP A 22 -39.00 -9.03 14.47
N PRO A 23 -38.09 -9.97 14.25
CA PRO A 23 -37.08 -10.30 15.25
C PRO A 23 -36.35 -9.01 15.64
N ASP A 24 -36.25 -8.79 16.95
CA ASP A 24 -35.53 -7.67 17.54
C ASP A 24 -34.19 -7.53 16.82
N PRO A 25 -33.87 -6.41 16.18
CA PRO A 25 -32.56 -6.23 15.58
C PRO A 25 -31.58 -6.35 16.74
N GLY A 26 -30.74 -7.39 16.73
CA GLY A 26 -29.72 -7.62 17.72
C GLY A 26 -28.93 -6.33 17.97
N PRO A 27 -28.20 -6.20 19.11
CA PRO A 27 -27.54 -4.96 19.48
C PRO A 27 -26.72 -4.45 18.29
N THR A 28 -26.97 -3.20 17.90
CA THR A 28 -26.24 -2.51 16.84
C THR A 28 -24.75 -2.68 17.16
N PRO A 29 -23.92 -3.21 16.24
CA PRO A 29 -22.49 -3.33 16.50
C PRO A 29 -21.96 -1.97 16.96
N GLY A 30 -21.27 -1.92 18.09
CA GLY A 30 -20.68 -0.70 18.58
C GLY A 30 -19.72 -0.10 17.56
N ALA A 31 -19.41 1.18 17.68
CA ALA A 31 -18.49 1.85 16.77
C ALA A 31 -17.06 1.29 16.92
N VAL A 32 -16.34 1.28 15.81
CA VAL A 32 -14.88 1.08 15.76
C VAL A 32 -14.21 2.45 15.62
N HIS A 33 -13.26 2.74 16.49
CA HIS A 33 -12.51 3.99 16.46
C HIS A 33 -11.06 3.72 16.06
N VAL A 34 -10.54 4.54 15.13
CA VAL A 34 -9.15 4.54 14.70
C VAL A 34 -8.49 5.81 15.21
N SER A 35 -7.41 5.64 15.97
CA SER A 35 -6.50 6.72 16.33
C SER A 35 -5.18 6.46 15.66
N VAL A 36 -4.70 7.39 14.83
CA VAL A 36 -3.50 7.18 14.01
C VAL A 36 -2.59 8.40 14.04
N PHE A 37 -1.29 8.14 14.00
CA PHE A 37 -0.24 9.15 13.85
C PHE A 37 0.86 8.58 12.94
N GLY A 38 1.36 9.41 12.02
CA GLY A 38 2.50 9.08 11.17
C GLY A 38 3.58 10.14 11.28
N LYS A 39 4.84 9.72 11.19
CA LYS A 39 6.01 10.60 11.20
C LYS A 39 7.11 9.99 10.35
N THR A 40 7.81 10.85 9.62
CA THR A 40 9.05 10.52 8.90
C THR A 40 10.20 11.37 9.41
N ASP A 41 11.41 10.85 9.33
CA ASP A 41 12.66 11.50 9.75
C ASP A 41 13.76 11.18 8.73
N LEU A 42 14.64 12.13 8.52
CA LEU A 42 15.74 12.02 7.56
C LEU A 42 16.76 10.93 7.92
N GLY A 43 16.83 10.55 9.19
CA GLY A 43 17.92 9.75 9.71
C GLY A 43 19.16 10.58 10.00
N ARG A 44 20.34 9.92 10.07
CA ARG A 44 21.61 10.58 10.38
C ARG A 44 22.61 10.57 9.24
N THR A 45 22.33 9.81 8.19
CA THR A 45 23.31 9.53 7.11
C THR A 45 22.84 10.08 5.76
N ARG A 46 21.53 10.21 5.57
CA ARG A 46 20.93 10.68 4.33
C ARG A 46 20.84 12.21 4.29
N ASP A 47 20.95 12.80 3.09
CA ASP A 47 20.80 14.25 2.86
C ASP A 47 19.38 14.61 2.42
N HIS A 48 18.60 13.62 1.95
CA HIS A 48 17.24 13.77 1.47
C HIS A 48 16.35 12.67 2.07
N ASN A 49 15.05 12.96 2.17
CA ASN A 49 14.07 12.00 2.64
C ASN A 49 13.27 11.48 1.45
N GLU A 50 13.50 10.23 1.09
CA GLU A 50 12.83 9.54 -0.01
C GLU A 50 11.58 8.77 0.46
N ASP A 51 11.34 8.71 1.78
CA ASP A 51 10.15 8.08 2.37
C ASP A 51 8.92 8.98 2.27
N THR A 52 7.78 8.34 2.06
CA THR A 52 6.46 8.97 2.13
C THR A 52 5.51 8.13 2.94
N PHE A 53 4.66 8.75 3.76
CA PHE A 53 3.53 8.08 4.38
C PHE A 53 2.22 8.83 4.08
N LEU A 54 1.11 8.11 4.15
CA LEU A 54 -0.22 8.69 4.00
C LEU A 54 -1.19 8.01 4.96
N VAL A 55 -2.08 8.81 5.56
CA VAL A 55 -3.19 8.33 6.39
C VAL A 55 -4.48 8.94 5.87
N ALA A 56 -5.50 8.12 5.62
CA ALA A 56 -6.77 8.58 5.07
C ALA A 56 -7.98 7.92 5.73
N ASN A 57 -9.06 8.68 5.89
CA ASN A 57 -10.40 8.17 6.13
C ASN A 57 -11.13 8.12 4.78
N LEU A 58 -11.45 6.93 4.30
CA LEU A 58 -12.09 6.72 3.00
C LEU A 58 -13.61 6.95 3.02
N SER A 59 -14.22 7.00 4.20
CA SER A 59 -15.66 7.26 4.37
C SER A 59 -15.98 8.76 4.40
N ALA A 60 -15.00 9.59 4.80
CA ALA A 60 -15.06 11.03 4.71
C ALA A 60 -13.72 11.47 4.11
N PRO A 61 -13.59 11.54 2.77
CA PRO A 61 -12.32 11.65 2.10
C PRO A 61 -11.46 12.78 2.64
N SER A 62 -10.47 12.41 3.40
CA SER A 62 -9.47 13.32 3.95
C SER A 62 -8.18 12.54 4.15
N ALA A 63 -7.10 13.00 3.54
CA ALA A 63 -5.77 12.43 3.71
C ALA A 63 -4.85 13.39 4.46
N SER A 64 -3.83 12.85 5.10
CA SER A 64 -2.74 13.62 5.68
C SER A 64 -1.40 12.94 5.39
N LEU A 65 -0.46 13.77 4.96
CA LEU A 65 0.98 13.46 4.84
C LEU A 65 1.77 14.14 5.98
N LYS A 66 1.06 14.71 6.98
CA LYS A 66 1.66 15.47 8.06
C LYS A 66 1.65 14.69 9.36
N PRO A 67 2.64 14.90 10.23
CA PRO A 67 2.68 14.28 11.55
C PRO A 67 1.64 14.89 12.48
N GLU A 68 0.39 14.45 12.37
CA GLU A 68 -0.73 14.88 13.21
C GLU A 68 -1.52 13.68 13.73
N VAL A 69 -2.00 13.74 14.98
CA VAL A 69 -2.89 12.72 15.51
C VAL A 69 -4.27 12.87 14.88
N ARG A 70 -4.71 11.84 14.16
CA ARG A 70 -6.05 11.77 13.60
C ARG A 70 -6.87 10.73 14.35
N LYS A 71 -8.08 11.13 14.71
CA LYS A 71 -9.05 10.23 15.36
C LYS A 71 -10.36 10.29 14.59
N HIS A 72 -10.87 9.13 14.23
CA HIS A 72 -12.15 9.05 13.54
C HIS A 72 -12.85 7.73 13.87
N GLU A 73 -14.16 7.72 13.70
CA GLU A 73 -14.95 6.52 13.65
C GLU A 73 -14.78 5.85 12.29
N LEU A 74 -14.60 4.53 12.29
CA LEU A 74 -14.46 3.76 11.06
C LEU A 74 -15.81 3.70 10.35
N GLY A 75 -15.92 4.40 9.25
CA GLY A 75 -17.12 4.39 8.43
C GLY A 75 -17.17 3.24 7.41
N PRO A 76 -18.23 3.15 6.61
CA PRO A 76 -18.50 1.99 5.73
C PRO A 76 -17.49 1.80 4.59
N ARG A 77 -16.70 2.82 4.26
CA ARG A 77 -15.64 2.73 3.25
C ARG A 77 -14.26 2.51 3.84
N GLY A 78 -14.15 2.50 5.17
CA GLY A 78 -12.90 2.14 5.85
C GLY A 78 -11.89 3.28 5.96
N SER A 79 -10.65 2.88 6.30
CA SER A 79 -9.48 3.75 6.47
C SER A 79 -8.28 3.15 5.77
N LEU A 80 -7.30 4.00 5.42
CA LEU A 80 -6.10 3.62 4.70
C LEU A 80 -4.86 4.20 5.39
N CYS A 81 -3.81 3.39 5.52
CA CYS A 81 -2.46 3.81 5.88
C CYS A 81 -1.48 3.31 4.82
N VAL A 82 -0.56 4.16 4.40
CA VAL A 82 0.47 3.84 3.40
C VAL A 82 1.83 4.23 3.94
N VAL A 83 2.82 3.39 3.74
CA VAL A 83 4.25 3.70 3.85
C VAL A 83 4.90 3.30 2.53
N ALA A 84 5.67 4.22 1.96
CA ALA A 84 6.39 4.05 0.71
C ALA A 84 7.82 4.55 0.91
N ASP A 85 8.80 3.67 0.67
CA ASP A 85 10.24 3.93 0.77
C ASP A 85 10.80 4.05 -0.63
N GLY A 86 11.27 5.25 -0.95
CA GLY A 86 11.71 5.60 -2.29
C GLY A 86 13.16 5.21 -2.57
N MET A 87 13.42 4.78 -3.80
CA MET A 87 14.75 4.41 -4.24
C MET A 87 15.07 5.00 -5.63
N GLY A 88 16.34 5.23 -5.90
CA GLY A 88 16.80 5.75 -7.20
C GLY A 88 17.64 7.03 -7.11
N GLY A 89 17.99 7.44 -5.89
CA GLY A 89 18.73 8.66 -5.57
C GLY A 89 17.80 9.85 -5.33
N ALA A 90 18.31 10.84 -4.64
CA ALA A 90 17.61 11.90 -3.90
C ALA A 90 16.31 12.44 -4.52
N ALA A 91 16.33 12.87 -5.78
CA ALA A 91 15.12 13.41 -6.41
C ALA A 91 14.19 12.33 -7.00
N ALA A 92 14.76 11.19 -7.36
CA ALA A 92 14.01 10.13 -8.04
C ALA A 92 13.21 9.27 -7.04
N GLY A 93 13.82 8.93 -5.88
CA GLY A 93 13.14 8.17 -4.83
C GLY A 93 12.02 8.96 -4.16
N GLU A 94 12.25 10.23 -3.82
CA GLU A 94 11.24 11.14 -3.27
C GLU A 94 10.03 11.26 -4.21
N LEU A 95 10.29 11.43 -5.51
CA LEU A 95 9.22 11.52 -6.49
C LEU A 95 8.44 10.20 -6.60
N ALA A 96 9.14 9.06 -6.62
CA ALA A 96 8.51 7.75 -6.76
C ALA A 96 7.58 7.43 -5.57
N SER A 97 8.05 7.64 -4.32
CA SER A 97 7.26 7.40 -3.11
C SER A 97 6.05 8.34 -3.01
N ALA A 98 6.22 9.62 -3.38
CA ALA A 98 5.13 10.58 -3.43
C ALA A 98 4.08 10.19 -4.49
N MET A 99 4.51 9.83 -5.71
CA MET A 99 3.62 9.35 -6.79
C MET A 99 2.86 8.09 -6.39
N ALA A 100 3.50 7.16 -5.68
CA ALA A 100 2.85 5.95 -5.19
C ALA A 100 1.74 6.29 -4.19
N ALA A 101 2.05 7.08 -3.15
CA ALA A 101 1.09 7.47 -2.13
C ALA A 101 -0.11 8.23 -2.73
N GLU A 102 0.15 9.15 -3.67
CA GLU A 102 -0.88 9.91 -4.37
C GLU A 102 -1.78 9.02 -5.23
N ALA A 103 -1.19 8.17 -6.08
CA ALA A 103 -1.94 7.28 -6.96
C ALA A 103 -2.82 6.29 -6.18
N ILE A 104 -2.27 5.70 -5.11
CA ILE A 104 -3.00 4.79 -4.24
C ILE A 104 -4.17 5.51 -3.56
N TYR A 105 -3.92 6.70 -2.99
CA TYR A 105 -4.98 7.47 -2.35
C TYR A 105 -6.05 7.94 -3.34
N GLU A 106 -5.65 8.46 -4.49
CA GLU A 106 -6.57 8.91 -5.54
C GLU A 106 -7.50 7.76 -5.97
N HIS A 107 -6.95 6.58 -6.23
CA HIS A 107 -7.74 5.42 -6.62
C HIS A 107 -8.70 4.98 -5.51
N MET A 108 -8.20 4.84 -4.28
CA MET A 108 -9.01 4.40 -3.13
C MET A 108 -10.03 5.43 -2.66
N SER A 109 -9.83 6.73 -2.92
CA SER A 109 -10.78 7.79 -2.55
C SER A 109 -11.79 8.13 -3.64
N SER A 110 -11.49 7.84 -4.90
CA SER A 110 -12.37 8.17 -6.04
C SER A 110 -13.08 6.96 -6.63
N VAL A 111 -12.41 5.81 -6.75
CA VAL A 111 -12.97 4.61 -7.40
C VAL A 111 -13.66 3.71 -6.39
N TRP A 112 -13.00 3.37 -5.27
CA TRP A 112 -13.58 2.50 -4.25
C TRP A 112 -14.97 2.97 -3.72
N PRO A 113 -15.23 4.27 -3.47
CA PRO A 113 -16.55 4.72 -3.03
C PRO A 113 -17.67 4.50 -4.07
N THR A 114 -17.34 4.34 -5.34
CA THR A 114 -18.33 4.11 -6.42
C THR A 114 -18.77 2.67 -6.54
N ASP A 115 -18.07 1.74 -5.91
CA ASP A 115 -18.48 0.34 -5.89
C ASP A 115 -19.81 0.18 -5.16
N ASN A 116 -20.74 -0.57 -5.76
CA ASN A 116 -22.09 -0.77 -5.23
C ASN A 116 -22.08 -1.51 -3.89
N GLU A 117 -21.08 -2.37 -3.68
CA GLU A 117 -20.93 -3.20 -2.50
C GLU A 117 -19.58 -2.96 -1.83
N ALA A 118 -19.60 -2.69 -0.53
CA ALA A 118 -18.39 -2.57 0.29
C ALA A 118 -17.99 -3.95 0.86
N SER A 119 -17.68 -4.90 -0.02
CA SER A 119 -17.23 -6.23 0.38
C SER A 119 -15.72 -6.32 0.58
N ALA A 120 -15.27 -7.31 1.34
CA ALA A 120 -13.87 -7.65 1.55
C ALA A 120 -13.13 -7.90 0.21
N GLN A 121 -13.74 -8.68 -0.66
CA GLN A 121 -13.20 -9.02 -1.98
C GLN A 121 -12.99 -7.77 -2.84
N ARG A 122 -14.00 -6.90 -2.91
CA ARG A 122 -13.90 -5.68 -3.70
C ARG A 122 -12.88 -4.71 -3.10
N PHE A 123 -12.81 -4.60 -1.78
CA PHE A 123 -11.84 -3.73 -1.11
C PHE A 123 -10.39 -4.17 -1.38
N ALA A 124 -10.08 -5.45 -1.17
CA ALA A 124 -8.75 -6.00 -1.44
C ALA A 124 -8.38 -5.90 -2.94
N TYR A 125 -9.34 -6.16 -3.84
CA TYR A 125 -9.17 -5.97 -5.27
C TYR A 125 -8.79 -4.53 -5.61
N ARG A 126 -9.51 -3.53 -5.05
CA ARG A 126 -9.20 -2.11 -5.28
C ARG A 126 -7.85 -1.70 -4.71
N MET A 127 -7.43 -2.28 -3.59
CA MET A 127 -6.09 -2.05 -3.05
C MET A 127 -5.01 -2.58 -4.01
N ARG A 128 -5.17 -3.79 -4.55
CA ARG A 128 -4.26 -4.34 -5.56
C ARG A 128 -4.21 -3.45 -6.81
N GLU A 129 -5.36 -3.14 -7.37
CA GLU A 129 -5.48 -2.29 -8.55
C GLU A 129 -4.82 -0.91 -8.33
N ALA A 130 -4.92 -0.34 -7.12
CA ALA A 130 -4.26 0.91 -6.77
C ALA A 130 -2.73 0.82 -6.83
N LEU A 131 -2.14 -0.30 -6.36
CA LEU A 131 -0.70 -0.52 -6.45
C LEU A 131 -0.25 -0.76 -7.89
N GLU A 132 -1.01 -1.50 -8.67
CA GLU A 132 -0.74 -1.74 -10.10
C GLU A 132 -0.80 -0.42 -10.90
N LEU A 133 -1.78 0.44 -10.62
CA LEU A 133 -1.89 1.78 -11.19
C LEU A 133 -0.69 2.67 -10.80
N ALA A 134 -0.32 2.64 -9.51
CA ALA A 134 0.86 3.37 -9.03
C ALA A 134 2.13 2.90 -9.75
N ASN A 135 2.34 1.58 -9.87
CA ASN A 135 3.45 1.02 -10.62
C ASN A 135 3.46 1.51 -12.07
N HIS A 136 2.33 1.44 -12.75
CA HIS A 136 2.21 1.89 -14.14
C HIS A 136 2.57 3.37 -14.30
N ARG A 137 2.08 4.24 -13.42
CA ARG A 137 2.36 5.69 -13.45
C ARG A 137 3.85 5.98 -13.24
N ILE A 138 4.47 5.34 -12.24
CA ILE A 138 5.90 5.52 -11.93
C ILE A 138 6.76 5.00 -13.08
N HIS A 139 6.45 3.80 -13.59
CA HIS A 139 7.17 3.19 -14.70
C HIS A 139 7.10 4.05 -15.98
N ALA A 140 5.91 4.54 -16.34
CA ALA A 140 5.73 5.41 -17.50
C ALA A 140 6.50 6.72 -17.33
N HIS A 141 6.43 7.35 -16.15
CA HIS A 141 7.15 8.58 -15.86
C HIS A 141 8.68 8.41 -15.97
N ALA A 142 9.21 7.31 -15.43
CA ALA A 142 10.64 7.00 -15.51
C ALA A 142 11.13 6.75 -16.95
N ARG A 143 10.28 6.23 -17.83
CA ARG A 143 10.60 6.03 -19.24
C ARG A 143 10.61 7.34 -20.04
N GLU A 144 9.70 8.26 -19.72
CA GLU A 144 9.57 9.55 -20.39
C GLU A 144 10.63 10.57 -19.92
N ASN A 145 11.17 10.39 -18.70
CA ASN A 145 12.08 11.33 -18.05
C ASN A 145 13.42 10.65 -17.72
N PRO A 146 14.45 10.79 -18.59
CA PRO A 146 15.74 10.13 -18.40
C PRO A 146 16.46 10.45 -17.08
N ASP A 147 16.21 11.63 -16.50
CA ASP A 147 16.85 12.10 -15.25
C ASP A 147 16.39 11.32 -14.01
N VAL A 148 15.22 10.70 -14.08
CA VAL A 148 14.65 9.84 -13.02
C VAL A 148 14.52 8.38 -13.43
N ARG A 149 15.30 7.98 -14.45
CA ARG A 149 15.28 6.62 -14.95
C ARG A 149 15.68 5.61 -13.88
N GLY A 150 14.84 4.58 -13.72
CA GLY A 150 15.05 3.53 -12.73
C GLY A 150 14.60 3.91 -11.32
N MET A 151 13.88 5.04 -11.17
CA MET A 151 13.22 5.35 -9.90
C MET A 151 12.22 4.27 -9.52
N GLY A 152 12.06 4.05 -8.23
CA GLY A 152 11.11 3.11 -7.69
C GLY A 152 10.79 3.40 -6.24
N THR A 153 9.88 2.63 -5.69
CA THR A 153 9.51 2.72 -4.28
C THR A 153 8.90 1.42 -3.81
N THR A 154 9.03 1.13 -2.52
CA THR A 154 8.17 0.13 -1.87
C THR A 154 6.76 0.67 -1.73
N ALA A 155 5.80 -0.17 -1.43
CA ALA A 155 4.49 0.22 -0.95
C ALA A 155 3.94 -0.81 0.03
N THR A 156 3.74 -0.41 1.28
CA THR A 156 3.02 -1.18 2.30
C THR A 156 1.74 -0.43 2.64
N VAL A 157 0.62 -1.00 2.21
CA VAL A 157 -0.70 -0.40 2.29
C VAL A 157 -1.57 -1.24 3.22
N VAL A 158 -2.07 -0.63 4.29
CA VAL A 158 -3.04 -1.25 5.19
C VAL A 158 -4.38 -0.53 5.06
N GLY A 159 -5.38 -1.28 4.64
CA GLY A 159 -6.78 -0.86 4.65
C GLY A 159 -7.54 -1.50 5.80
N ILE A 160 -8.36 -0.73 6.52
CA ILE A 160 -9.21 -1.22 7.60
C ILE A 160 -10.66 -1.11 7.13
N LEU A 161 -11.36 -2.24 7.07
CA LEU A 161 -12.78 -2.30 6.71
C LEU A 161 -13.53 -3.21 7.68
N GLY A 162 -14.56 -2.68 8.33
CA GLY A 162 -15.32 -3.42 9.35
C GLY A 162 -14.45 -3.88 10.51
N GLN A 163 -14.34 -5.19 10.71
CA GLN A 163 -13.56 -5.80 11.79
C GLN A 163 -12.26 -6.46 11.30
N SER A 164 -11.81 -6.11 10.09
CA SER A 164 -10.63 -6.72 9.49
C SER A 164 -9.70 -5.67 8.90
N LEU A 165 -8.41 -5.95 8.93
CA LEU A 165 -7.44 -5.26 8.11
C LEU A 165 -7.11 -6.10 6.87
N TYR A 166 -6.85 -5.40 5.79
CA TYR A 166 -6.34 -5.92 4.53
C TYR A 166 -5.01 -5.24 4.25
N LEU A 167 -4.05 -6.00 3.79
CA LEU A 167 -2.71 -5.51 3.54
C LEU A 167 -2.33 -5.86 2.10
N ALA A 168 -1.90 -4.84 1.36
CA ALA A 168 -1.34 -4.98 0.03
C ALA A 168 0.11 -4.49 0.08
N GLN A 169 1.06 -5.33 -0.38
CA GLN A 169 2.49 -5.07 -0.24
C GLN A 169 3.26 -5.31 -1.52
N VAL A 170 4.21 -4.40 -1.78
CA VAL A 170 5.33 -4.55 -2.71
C VAL A 170 6.58 -3.99 -2.04
N GLY A 171 7.65 -4.79 -1.95
CA GLY A 171 8.91 -4.40 -1.33
C GLY A 171 9.15 -4.99 0.06
N ASP A 172 9.90 -4.28 0.91
CA ASP A 172 10.37 -4.74 2.22
C ASP A 172 10.06 -3.78 3.38
N SER A 173 9.30 -2.72 3.13
CA SER A 173 8.64 -1.96 4.21
C SER A 173 7.65 -2.86 4.94
N ARG A 174 7.58 -2.74 6.26
CA ARG A 174 6.91 -3.73 7.11
C ARG A 174 5.66 -3.19 7.80
N ALA A 175 4.72 -4.12 8.08
CA ALA A 175 3.58 -3.90 8.94
C ALA A 175 3.57 -4.92 10.08
N TYR A 176 3.38 -4.42 11.31
CA TYR A 176 3.30 -5.21 12.53
C TYR A 176 1.95 -5.02 13.19
N LEU A 177 1.44 -6.08 13.79
CA LEU A 177 0.29 -6.03 14.70
C LEU A 177 0.76 -6.33 16.12
N ILE A 178 0.48 -5.41 17.04
CA ILE A 178 0.71 -5.59 18.47
C ILE A 178 -0.61 -5.92 19.12
N ARG A 179 -0.72 -7.13 19.66
CA ARG A 179 -1.89 -7.66 20.38
C ARG A 179 -1.46 -8.23 21.71
N ARG A 180 -2.03 -7.72 22.82
CA ARG A 180 -1.69 -8.19 24.17
C ARG A 180 -0.17 -8.15 24.46
N GLY A 181 0.52 -7.14 23.94
CA GLY A 181 1.97 -6.95 24.13
C GLY A 181 2.85 -7.84 23.27
N GLN A 182 2.28 -8.67 22.39
CA GLN A 182 3.02 -9.48 21.44
C GLN A 182 3.01 -8.82 20.06
N THR A 183 4.18 -8.72 19.43
CA THR A 183 4.35 -8.20 18.07
C THR A 183 4.35 -9.36 17.08
N THR A 184 3.54 -9.22 16.04
CA THR A 184 3.50 -10.14 14.89
C THR A 184 3.71 -9.37 13.62
N GLN A 185 4.70 -9.74 12.81
CA GLN A 185 4.89 -9.19 11.47
C GLN A 185 3.81 -9.76 10.54
N LEU A 186 3.09 -8.87 9.86
CA LEU A 186 2.02 -9.22 8.91
C LEU A 186 2.50 -9.25 7.47
N THR A 187 3.61 -8.56 7.17
CA THR A 187 4.27 -8.52 5.86
C THR A 187 5.29 -9.65 5.73
N LYS A 188 5.69 -9.91 4.51
CA LYS A 188 6.85 -10.75 4.20
C LYS A 188 7.72 -9.99 3.22
N ASP A 189 8.97 -9.74 3.59
CA ASP A 189 9.86 -8.93 2.79
C ASP A 189 10.09 -9.54 1.40
N GLN A 190 9.94 -8.75 0.36
CA GLN A 190 10.28 -9.15 -1.00
C GLN A 190 11.75 -8.80 -1.28
N SER A 191 12.65 -9.35 -0.46
CA SER A 191 14.09 -9.13 -0.49
C SER A 191 14.88 -10.39 -0.82
N LEU A 192 16.13 -10.23 -1.24
CA LEU A 192 17.03 -11.36 -1.49
C LEU A 192 17.25 -12.19 -0.22
N MET A 193 17.41 -11.54 0.93
CA MET A 193 17.64 -12.22 2.19
C MET A 193 16.44 -13.08 2.60
N GLN A 194 15.23 -12.54 2.49
CA GLN A 194 14.02 -13.31 2.78
C GLN A 194 13.89 -14.53 1.85
N ARG A 195 14.24 -14.38 0.58
CA ARG A 195 14.22 -15.51 -0.37
C ARG A 195 15.20 -16.61 0.00
N LEU A 196 16.40 -16.25 0.51
CA LEU A 196 17.39 -17.23 0.96
C LEU A 196 16.96 -17.92 2.27
N VAL A 197 16.29 -17.20 3.17
CA VAL A 197 15.67 -17.78 4.37
C VAL A 197 14.58 -18.79 3.98
N ASP A 198 13.70 -18.42 3.07
CA ASP A 198 12.63 -19.30 2.56
C ASP A 198 13.17 -20.57 1.89
N ALA A 199 14.31 -20.47 1.22
CA ALA A 199 15.00 -21.62 0.60
C ALA A 199 15.75 -22.47 1.63
N GLY A 200 15.84 -22.02 2.89
CA GLY A 200 16.60 -22.69 3.94
C GLY A 200 18.12 -22.55 3.79
N GLU A 201 18.58 -21.60 2.97
CA GLU A 201 20.00 -21.33 2.76
C GLU A 201 20.60 -20.42 3.83
N LEU A 202 19.78 -19.61 4.49
CA LEU A 202 20.14 -18.74 5.62
C LEU A 202 19.12 -18.89 6.75
N THR A 203 19.59 -18.67 7.96
CA THR A 203 18.70 -18.39 9.10
C THR A 203 18.25 -16.92 9.08
N GLU A 204 17.18 -16.60 9.80
CA GLU A 204 16.73 -15.21 9.95
C GLU A 204 17.83 -14.32 10.53
N GLN A 205 18.60 -14.81 11.51
CA GLN A 205 19.70 -14.07 12.11
C GLN A 205 20.85 -13.79 11.12
N GLU A 206 21.22 -14.77 10.30
CA GLU A 206 22.25 -14.58 9.27
C GLU A 206 21.78 -13.60 8.17
N ALA A 207 20.50 -13.58 7.88
CA ALA A 207 19.91 -12.63 6.95
C ALA A 207 19.95 -11.19 7.49
N GLU A 208 19.61 -11.00 8.78
CA GLU A 208 19.68 -9.68 9.46
C GLU A 208 21.11 -9.14 9.53
N ASP A 209 22.09 -9.99 9.77
CA ASP A 209 23.52 -9.63 9.89
C ASP A 209 24.19 -9.45 8.51
N SER A 210 23.51 -9.75 7.42
CA SER A 210 24.06 -9.70 6.07
C SER A 210 24.28 -8.25 5.58
N GLN A 211 25.42 -8.00 4.93
CA GLN A 211 25.67 -6.75 4.22
C GLN A 211 24.76 -6.52 3.00
N ARG A 212 24.02 -7.56 2.57
CA ARG A 212 23.13 -7.54 1.41
C ARG A 212 21.66 -7.44 1.80
N LYS A 213 21.36 -7.11 3.05
CA LYS A 213 19.98 -7.07 3.58
C LYS A 213 19.06 -6.09 2.83
N ASN A 214 19.64 -5.04 2.23
CA ASN A 214 18.88 -4.01 1.51
C ASN A 214 18.68 -4.32 0.01
N ILE A 215 18.90 -5.57 -0.45
CA ILE A 215 18.62 -5.95 -1.84
C ILE A 215 17.16 -6.35 -1.97
N ILE A 216 16.36 -5.41 -2.50
CA ILE A 216 14.93 -5.59 -2.79
C ILE A 216 14.79 -6.32 -4.13
N LEU A 217 13.90 -7.32 -4.18
CA LEU A 217 13.62 -8.09 -5.40
C LEU A 217 12.47 -7.53 -6.20
N GLN A 218 11.59 -6.75 -5.58
CA GLN A 218 10.45 -6.14 -6.23
C GLN A 218 10.14 -4.77 -5.61
N ALA A 219 9.83 -3.80 -6.48
CA ALA A 219 9.41 -2.45 -6.13
C ALA A 219 8.48 -1.89 -7.22
N LEU A 220 7.70 -0.85 -6.89
CA LEU A 220 6.94 -0.09 -7.87
C LEU A 220 7.88 0.74 -8.74
N GLY A 221 7.69 0.73 -10.04
CA GLY A 221 8.34 1.59 -11.03
C GLY A 221 9.39 0.93 -11.91
N PRO A 222 10.39 0.17 -11.40
CA PRO A 222 11.45 -0.40 -12.23
C PRO A 222 10.94 -1.35 -13.32
N GLU A 223 9.96 -2.19 -12.98
CA GLU A 223 9.41 -3.17 -13.90
C GLU A 223 7.97 -2.83 -14.31
N PRO A 224 7.55 -3.16 -15.54
CA PRO A 224 6.19 -2.84 -16.02
C PRO A 224 5.08 -3.61 -15.31
N ARG A 225 5.40 -4.74 -14.69
CA ARG A 225 4.48 -5.59 -13.93
C ARG A 225 5.04 -5.89 -12.56
N ILE A 226 4.14 -6.00 -11.59
CA ILE A 226 4.44 -6.34 -10.20
C ILE A 226 3.52 -7.48 -9.74
N THR A 227 3.93 -8.15 -8.69
CA THR A 227 3.08 -9.07 -7.94
C THR A 227 2.78 -8.46 -6.58
N VAL A 228 1.53 -8.17 -6.31
CA VAL A 228 1.09 -7.60 -5.05
C VAL A 228 0.76 -8.72 -4.07
N ASP A 229 1.44 -8.75 -2.92
CA ASP A 229 1.08 -9.65 -1.83
C ASP A 229 -0.15 -9.13 -1.12
N LEU A 230 -1.26 -9.90 -1.17
CA LEU A 230 -2.49 -9.60 -0.44
C LEU A 230 -2.61 -10.49 0.78
N THR A 231 -2.78 -9.87 1.95
CA THR A 231 -3.02 -10.58 3.20
C THR A 231 -4.13 -9.91 4.01
N TYR A 232 -4.66 -10.61 5.00
CA TYR A 232 -5.66 -10.07 5.91
C TYR A 232 -5.47 -10.57 7.33
N GLN A 233 -6.05 -9.84 8.27
CA GLN A 233 -6.08 -10.20 9.68
C GLN A 233 -7.36 -9.69 10.33
N ASP A 234 -8.03 -10.54 11.09
CA ASP A 234 -9.15 -10.12 11.94
C ASP A 234 -8.63 -9.25 13.08
N LEU A 235 -9.27 -8.10 13.26
CA LEU A 235 -8.93 -7.14 14.29
C LEU A 235 -9.60 -7.46 15.63
N ARG A 236 -8.93 -7.04 16.69
CA ARG A 236 -9.43 -7.09 18.06
C ARG A 236 -9.34 -5.72 18.71
N ARG A 237 -10.14 -5.51 19.73
CA ARG A 237 -10.09 -4.30 20.53
C ARG A 237 -8.70 -4.12 21.13
N GLU A 238 -8.20 -2.89 21.13
CA GLU A 238 -6.86 -2.48 21.59
C GLU A 238 -5.70 -3.02 20.74
N ASP A 239 -5.97 -3.59 19.58
CA ASP A 239 -4.92 -3.86 18.61
C ASP A 239 -4.22 -2.56 18.22
N THR A 240 -2.90 -2.63 18.09
CA THR A 240 -2.11 -1.52 17.57
C THR A 240 -1.32 -1.98 16.34
N LEU A 241 -1.48 -1.24 15.26
CA LEU A 241 -0.74 -1.44 14.01
C LEU A 241 0.45 -0.51 13.97
N VAL A 242 1.58 -1.01 13.46
CA VAL A 242 2.77 -0.21 13.17
C VAL A 242 3.22 -0.54 11.76
N LEU A 243 3.22 0.48 10.88
CA LEU A 243 3.81 0.40 9.55
C LEU A 243 5.12 1.17 9.59
N CYS A 244 6.16 0.68 8.91
CA CYS A 244 7.43 1.38 8.86
C CYS A 244 8.24 1.04 7.62
N SER A 245 9.16 1.94 7.25
CA SER A 245 10.25 1.67 6.32
C SER A 245 11.36 0.84 6.97
N ASP A 246 12.32 0.39 6.16
CA ASP A 246 13.45 -0.44 6.60
C ASP A 246 14.39 0.32 7.54
N GLY A 247 14.43 1.66 7.45
CA GLY A 247 15.18 2.50 8.39
C GLY A 247 14.74 2.37 9.85
N LEU A 248 13.47 2.00 10.12
CA LEU A 248 13.06 1.59 11.46
C LEU A 248 13.35 0.11 11.69
N SER A 249 12.80 -0.78 10.86
CA SER A 249 12.83 -2.24 11.12
C SER A 249 14.23 -2.83 11.06
N GLY A 250 15.16 -2.18 10.36
CA GLY A 250 16.57 -2.53 10.35
C GLY A 250 17.36 -2.12 11.62
N GLN A 251 16.76 -1.29 12.48
CA GLN A 251 17.41 -0.76 13.68
C GLN A 251 16.69 -1.13 14.97
N VAL A 252 15.36 -1.33 14.93
CA VAL A 252 14.52 -1.57 16.12
C VAL A 252 13.82 -2.92 15.97
N LYS A 253 14.06 -3.83 16.91
CA LYS A 253 13.49 -5.17 16.87
C LYS A 253 11.98 -5.16 17.18
N PRO A 254 11.23 -6.16 16.70
CA PRO A 254 9.78 -6.24 16.91
C PRO A 254 9.38 -6.17 18.39
N GLU A 255 10.15 -6.81 19.29
CA GLU A 255 9.87 -6.82 20.73
C GLU A 255 10.01 -5.41 21.34
N GLU A 256 11.00 -4.65 20.88
CA GLU A 256 11.24 -3.27 21.32
C GLU A 256 10.14 -2.32 20.80
N ILE A 257 9.59 -2.58 19.62
CA ILE A 257 8.41 -1.84 19.10
C ILE A 257 7.23 -2.03 20.07
N ALA A 258 6.95 -3.29 20.48
CA ALA A 258 5.89 -3.56 21.46
C ALA A 258 6.13 -2.86 22.81
N GLU A 259 7.36 -2.86 23.31
CA GLU A 259 7.73 -2.16 24.56
C GLU A 259 7.43 -0.66 24.46
N VAL A 260 7.85 0.00 23.38
CA VAL A 260 7.60 1.43 23.17
C VAL A 260 6.11 1.73 23.12
N ILE A 261 5.34 0.93 22.36
CA ILE A 261 3.88 1.09 22.27
C ILE A 261 3.19 0.89 23.62
N ALA A 262 3.67 -0.05 24.45
CA ALA A 262 3.12 -0.30 25.77
C ALA A 262 3.41 0.84 26.77
N VAL A 263 4.59 1.45 26.69
CA VAL A 263 5.03 2.55 27.57
C VAL A 263 4.39 3.88 27.18
N HIS A 264 4.15 4.11 25.89
CA HIS A 264 3.65 5.39 25.36
C HIS A 264 2.19 5.27 24.86
N PRO A 265 1.19 5.63 25.69
CA PRO A 265 -0.20 5.72 25.24
C PRO A 265 -0.42 6.78 24.14
N ASP A 266 0.37 7.84 24.15
CA ASP A 266 0.35 8.87 23.12
C ASP A 266 1.09 8.40 21.87
N LEU A 267 0.40 8.38 20.71
CA LEU A 267 0.92 7.85 19.46
C LEU A 267 2.06 8.71 18.89
N ALA A 268 2.00 10.03 19.08
CA ALA A 268 3.05 10.93 18.62
C ALA A 268 4.34 10.71 19.40
N GLN A 269 4.23 10.48 20.70
CA GLN A 269 5.37 10.16 21.55
C GLN A 269 5.93 8.76 21.21
N ALA A 270 5.07 7.76 20.99
CA ALA A 270 5.50 6.44 20.56
C ALA A 270 6.30 6.48 19.25
N CYS A 271 5.78 7.14 18.20
CA CYS A 271 6.49 7.31 16.93
C CYS A 271 7.82 8.05 17.12
N THR A 272 7.83 9.12 17.92
CA THR A 272 9.06 9.89 18.18
C THR A 272 10.12 9.02 18.87
N THR A 273 9.73 8.26 19.89
CA THR A 273 10.65 7.36 20.62
C THR A 273 11.20 6.25 19.70
N LEU A 274 10.36 5.68 18.81
CA LEU A 274 10.83 4.68 17.83
C LEU A 274 11.86 5.26 16.87
N ILE A 275 11.61 6.44 16.33
CA ILE A 275 12.53 7.15 15.44
C ILE A 275 13.83 7.52 16.17
N GLU A 276 13.74 8.02 17.40
CA GLU A 276 14.92 8.34 18.22
C GLU A 276 15.79 7.11 18.46
N ARG A 277 15.20 5.96 18.81
CA ARG A 277 15.94 4.68 18.97
C ARG A 277 16.67 4.27 17.69
N ALA A 278 16.02 4.37 16.52
CA ALA A 278 16.68 4.08 15.26
C ALA A 278 17.83 5.05 14.96
N ASN A 279 17.62 6.33 15.24
CA ASN A 279 18.65 7.38 15.11
C ASN A 279 19.83 7.20 16.05
N GLU A 280 19.60 6.78 17.30
CA GLU A 280 20.65 6.48 18.29
C GLU A 280 21.52 5.28 17.86
N ARG A 281 20.98 4.38 17.05
CA ARG A 281 21.68 3.22 16.47
C ARG A 281 22.33 3.54 15.13
N GLY A 282 22.47 4.82 14.82
CA GLY A 282 23.18 5.31 13.66
C GLY A 282 22.32 5.95 12.59
N GLY A 283 21.00 5.69 12.56
CA GLY A 283 20.06 6.25 11.58
C GLY A 283 20.58 6.19 10.15
N PRO A 284 20.91 4.98 9.63
CA PRO A 284 21.60 4.84 8.34
C PRO A 284 20.71 5.18 7.14
N ASP A 285 19.41 5.24 7.36
CA ASP A 285 18.41 5.53 6.33
C ASP A 285 17.32 6.50 6.81
N ASN A 286 16.43 6.88 5.91
CA ASN A 286 15.17 7.56 6.21
C ASN A 286 14.31 6.65 7.11
N ILE A 287 13.61 7.22 8.08
CA ILE A 287 12.88 6.47 9.10
C ILE A 287 11.43 6.93 9.09
N THR A 288 10.54 6.09 8.60
CA THR A 288 9.10 6.38 8.58
C THR A 288 8.33 5.41 9.45
N VAL A 289 7.44 5.93 10.27
CA VAL A 289 6.60 5.17 11.19
C VAL A 289 5.18 5.69 11.16
N VAL A 290 4.21 4.80 10.99
CA VAL A 290 2.79 5.07 11.16
C VAL A 290 2.25 4.12 12.23
N VAL A 291 1.66 4.66 13.30
CA VAL A 291 1.04 3.89 14.38
C VAL A 291 -0.46 4.14 14.38
N ALA A 292 -1.26 3.08 14.30
CA ALA A 292 -2.71 3.14 14.38
C ALA A 292 -3.24 2.25 15.51
N ARG A 293 -3.97 2.83 16.47
CA ARG A 293 -4.64 2.10 17.56
C ARG A 293 -6.11 1.97 17.28
N LEU A 294 -6.62 0.76 17.49
CA LEU A 294 -8.00 0.39 17.26
C LEU A 294 -8.73 0.20 18.57
N SER A 295 -9.88 0.83 18.72
CA SER A 295 -10.70 0.77 19.93
C SER A 295 -12.18 0.75 19.62
N GLY A 296 -13.01 0.62 20.64
CA GLY A 296 -14.47 0.65 20.50
C GLY A 296 -15.10 -0.74 20.57
N GLU A 297 -16.41 -0.73 20.84
CA GLU A 297 -17.19 -1.97 21.06
C GLU A 297 -17.54 -2.71 19.77
N GLY A 298 -17.32 -2.09 18.60
CA GLY A 298 -17.45 -2.73 17.29
C GLY A 298 -16.40 -3.81 17.03
N LEU A 299 -15.33 -3.86 17.85
CA LEU A 299 -14.32 -4.91 17.78
C LEU A 299 -14.48 -5.92 18.92
N PRO A 300 -14.38 -7.23 18.64
CA PRO A 300 -14.35 -8.25 19.69
C PRO A 300 -13.11 -8.08 20.58
N ALA A 301 -13.22 -8.48 21.84
CA ALA A 301 -12.07 -8.50 22.75
C ALA A 301 -11.02 -9.51 22.28
N ALA A 302 -9.75 -9.21 22.52
CA ALA A 302 -8.68 -10.17 22.28
C ALA A 302 -8.69 -11.26 23.37
N ASP A 303 -8.79 -12.51 22.95
CA ASP A 303 -8.68 -13.69 23.82
C ASP A 303 -7.42 -14.51 23.47
N GLU A 304 -7.20 -15.60 24.22
CA GLU A 304 -6.05 -16.49 23.97
C GLU A 304 -6.17 -17.27 22.66
N GLY A 305 -7.38 -17.45 22.15
CA GLY A 305 -7.69 -18.12 20.89
C GLY A 305 -7.63 -17.22 19.65
N SER A 306 -7.19 -15.97 19.80
CA SER A 306 -7.14 -14.98 18.71
C SER A 306 -5.69 -14.60 18.33
N PRO A 307 -4.84 -15.54 17.89
CA PRO A 307 -3.48 -15.20 17.49
C PRO A 307 -3.49 -14.25 16.28
N ALA A 308 -2.55 -13.32 16.28
CA ALA A 308 -2.23 -12.57 15.09
C ALA A 308 -1.36 -13.41 14.15
N GLY A 309 -1.47 -13.19 12.85
CA GLY A 309 -0.67 -13.91 11.88
C GLY A 309 -0.93 -13.45 10.45
N ARG A 310 0.02 -13.69 9.58
CA ARG A 310 -0.12 -13.44 8.15
C ARG A 310 -1.06 -14.49 7.54
N LYS A 311 -2.21 -14.06 7.06
CA LYS A 311 -3.15 -14.89 6.30
C LYS A 311 -3.22 -14.36 4.88
N VAL A 312 -2.97 -15.22 3.90
CA VAL A 312 -3.11 -14.84 2.47
C VAL A 312 -4.57 -14.55 2.17
N PHE A 313 -4.81 -13.48 1.44
CA PHE A 313 -6.14 -13.14 0.94
C PHE A 313 -6.22 -13.49 -0.54
N GLU A 314 -7.05 -14.47 -0.87
CA GLU A 314 -7.28 -14.91 -2.25
C GLU A 314 -8.44 -14.12 -2.84
N LEU A 315 -8.21 -13.52 -4.01
CA LEU A 315 -9.27 -12.86 -4.76
C LEU A 315 -10.05 -13.90 -5.56
N GLU A 316 -11.37 -13.91 -5.37
CA GLU A 316 -12.26 -14.82 -6.10
C GLU A 316 -12.33 -14.42 -7.58
N GLY A 317 -12.25 -15.40 -8.47
CA GLY A 317 -12.43 -15.20 -9.92
C GLY A 317 -11.17 -14.85 -10.72
N GLU A 318 -9.97 -14.93 -10.14
CA GLU A 318 -8.73 -14.73 -10.91
C GLU A 318 -8.45 -15.87 -11.91
N ASP A 319 -8.86 -17.09 -11.62
CA ASP A 319 -8.70 -18.23 -12.52
C ASP A 319 -9.54 -18.09 -13.81
N ASP A 320 -10.59 -17.24 -13.80
CA ASP A 320 -11.47 -17.01 -14.96
C ASP A 320 -11.07 -15.79 -15.81
N ILE A 321 -10.16 -14.93 -15.33
CA ILE A 321 -9.78 -13.66 -16.00
C ILE A 321 -8.53 -13.81 -16.88
N GLU A 322 -7.76 -14.89 -16.75
CA GLU A 322 -6.58 -15.11 -17.61
C GLU A 322 -6.89 -15.36 -19.10
N THR A 323 -8.17 -15.41 -19.50
CA THR A 323 -8.55 -15.73 -20.90
C THR A 323 -9.34 -14.64 -21.63
N GLU A 324 -9.64 -13.50 -21.05
CA GLU A 324 -9.96 -12.35 -21.89
C GLU A 324 -8.65 -11.68 -22.32
N GLU A 325 -8.04 -12.27 -23.38
CA GLU A 325 -7.10 -11.54 -24.21
C GLU A 325 -7.77 -10.21 -24.59
N HIS A 326 -7.33 -9.13 -23.92
CA HIS A 326 -7.46 -7.85 -24.57
C HIS A 326 -6.83 -8.03 -25.95
N PRO A 327 -7.56 -7.75 -27.05
CA PRO A 327 -6.95 -7.82 -28.35
C PRO A 327 -5.71 -6.94 -28.25
N ALA A 328 -4.56 -7.61 -28.30
CA ALA A 328 -3.31 -6.91 -28.41
C ALA A 328 -3.55 -5.85 -29.48
N VAL A 329 -3.45 -4.58 -29.12
CA VAL A 329 -3.17 -3.55 -30.09
C VAL A 329 -1.86 -4.02 -30.69
N ILE A 330 -1.96 -4.72 -31.80
CA ILE A 330 -0.83 -5.02 -32.65
C ILE A 330 -0.46 -3.62 -33.16
N ASP A 331 0.43 -2.93 -32.43
CA ASP A 331 1.25 -1.90 -33.05
C ASP A 331 1.90 -2.61 -34.21
N GLU A 332 1.35 -2.40 -35.41
CA GLU A 332 2.05 -2.74 -36.63
C GLU A 332 3.44 -2.15 -36.45
N PRO A 333 4.51 -2.99 -36.57
CA PRO A 333 5.85 -2.46 -36.48
C PRO A 333 5.94 -1.36 -37.53
N GLU A 334 6.15 -0.13 -37.07
CA GLU A 334 6.48 0.97 -38.01
C GLU A 334 7.53 0.44 -38.96
N PRO A 335 7.36 0.66 -40.27
CA PRO A 335 8.31 0.18 -41.24
C PRO A 335 9.67 0.73 -40.83
N VAL A 336 10.60 -0.18 -40.51
CA VAL A 336 11.98 0.14 -40.18
C VAL A 336 12.52 0.87 -41.45
N LEU A 337 12.50 2.20 -41.37
CA LEU A 337 13.16 3.05 -42.35
C LEU A 337 14.62 2.64 -42.31
N SER A 338 15.01 1.79 -43.29
CA SER A 338 16.42 1.47 -43.55
C SER A 338 17.17 2.81 -43.55
N PRO A 339 18.31 2.93 -42.84
CA PRO A 339 19.08 4.17 -42.86
C PRO A 339 19.42 4.47 -44.33
N ARG A 340 18.79 5.51 -44.87
CA ARG A 340 19.22 6.09 -46.13
C ARG A 340 20.69 6.43 -45.94
N ARG A 341 21.58 5.57 -46.49
CA ARG A 341 23.00 5.88 -46.63
C ARG A 341 23.05 7.20 -47.36
N SER A 342 23.31 8.28 -46.64
CA SER A 342 23.46 9.60 -47.25
C SER A 342 24.68 9.57 -48.13
N ALA A 343 24.49 9.58 -49.46
CA ALA A 343 25.55 9.71 -50.47
C ALA A 343 26.39 11.00 -50.25
N ILE A 344 25.99 11.86 -49.36
CA ILE A 344 26.63 13.12 -48.98
C ILE A 344 27.97 12.88 -48.24
N SER A 345 28.14 11.77 -47.48
CA SER A 345 29.39 11.52 -46.70
C SER A 345 30.61 11.23 -47.60
N PHE A 346 30.43 10.61 -48.79
CA PHE A 346 31.55 10.31 -49.64
C PHE A 346 32.05 11.54 -50.41
N MET A 347 31.16 12.51 -50.68
CA MET A 347 31.54 13.73 -51.40
C MET A 347 32.48 14.64 -50.58
N TRP A 348 32.29 14.71 -49.28
CA TRP A 348 33.14 15.51 -48.38
C TRP A 348 34.52 14.87 -48.14
N VAL A 349 34.63 13.55 -48.12
CA VAL A 349 35.91 12.82 -48.01
C VAL A 349 36.74 13.03 -49.26
N GLY A 350 36.13 12.99 -50.45
CA GLY A 350 36.80 13.28 -51.72
C GLY A 350 37.36 14.72 -51.80
N LEU A 351 36.59 15.70 -51.31
CA LEU A 351 36.98 17.11 -51.30
C LEU A 351 38.16 17.39 -50.36
N ILE A 352 38.18 16.74 -49.19
CA ILE A 352 39.28 16.86 -48.23
C ILE A 352 40.56 16.25 -48.77
N LEU A 353 40.51 15.09 -49.41
CA LEU A 353 41.67 14.45 -50.01
C LEU A 353 42.23 15.26 -51.22
N ALA A 354 41.38 15.88 -52.04
CA ALA A 354 41.79 16.79 -53.12
C ALA A 354 42.47 18.04 -52.58
N LEU A 355 41.99 18.62 -51.51
CA LEU A 355 42.59 19.80 -50.86
C LEU A 355 43.96 19.48 -50.26
N ILE A 356 44.12 18.32 -49.63
CA ILE A 356 45.44 17.85 -49.13
C ILE A 356 46.41 17.63 -50.28
N ALA A 357 45.98 17.05 -51.40
CA ALA A 357 46.85 16.87 -52.56
C ALA A 357 47.32 18.20 -53.16
N ILE A 358 46.43 19.20 -53.27
CA ILE A 358 46.79 20.56 -53.74
C ILE A 358 47.80 21.23 -52.81
N VAL A 359 47.60 21.14 -51.49
CA VAL A 359 48.53 21.72 -50.51
C VAL A 359 49.94 21.08 -50.61
N LEU A 360 49.98 19.76 -50.79
CA LEU A 360 51.25 19.03 -50.97
C LEU A 360 51.96 19.38 -52.34
N LEU A 361 51.18 19.79 -53.34
CA LEU A 361 51.76 20.18 -54.66
C LEU A 361 52.28 21.62 -54.59
N VAL A 362 51.74 22.50 -53.81
CA VAL A 362 52.16 23.92 -53.63
C VAL A 362 53.35 24.05 -52.67
N LEU A 363 53.56 23.08 -51.77
CA LEU A 363 54.69 23.04 -50.87
C LEU A 363 55.93 22.30 -51.41
N ARG A 364 55.88 21.85 -52.63
CA ARG A 364 56.98 21.22 -53.33
C ARG A 364 57.56 22.18 -54.40
#